data_9144c90ab4d2cd0d692e236238fcf051
#
_entry.id   9144c90ab4d2cd0d692e236238fcf051
#
_cell.length_a   1.000
_cell.length_b   1.000
_cell.length_c   1.000
_cell.angle_alpha   90.00
_cell.angle_beta   90.00
_cell.angle_gamma   90.00
#
_symmetry.space_group_name_H-M   'P 1'
#
loop_
_entity.id
_entity.type
_entity.pdbx_description
1 polymer ?
#
loop_
_entity_poly.entity_id
_entity_poly.type
_entity_poly.pdbx_seq_one_letter_code
_entity_poly.pdbx_strand_id
1 'polypeptide(L)'
;MTPIRLSAMTATSCLGRGMAPFREALQSGRSGLMPCAFETVKLDTFVGEVEGLDAVELPDNLRSIFDCRNNRLAMTALEADGFADQVRQRAKQYGPARVGVFLGTSTAGILETELAYRERDAVTGTLPADFRYRGAHNAFSVADFAREYFGLTGPAMVVSTACSSSAKAFAAAARQLAMGQIDAALVGGVDSLCLTTLYGFNSLGLTSPQACRPFDPSRDGISIGEAAAFALLERVDGAEA
;
A
#
# COMPACT_ATOMS: atom_id res chain seq x y z
N MET A 1 10.05 26.75 7.48
CA MET A 1 9.12 25.62 7.28
C MET A 1 8.89 25.06 8.67
N THR A 2 7.66 24.89 9.13
CA THR A 2 7.39 24.31 10.45
C THR A 2 7.89 22.85 10.44
N PRO A 3 8.71 22.43 11.42
CA PRO A 3 9.20 21.06 11.46
C PRO A 3 8.04 20.08 11.64
N ILE A 4 8.17 18.92 11.02
CA ILE A 4 7.21 17.82 11.11
C ILE A 4 7.96 16.62 11.68
N ARG A 5 7.38 16.00 12.71
CA ARG A 5 7.93 14.80 13.35
C ARG A 5 7.39 13.57 12.65
N LEU A 6 8.24 12.61 12.32
CA LEU A 6 7.88 11.25 12.04
C LEU A 6 7.87 10.49 13.37
N SER A 7 6.70 10.21 13.93
CA SER A 7 6.54 9.63 15.26
C SER A 7 6.45 8.12 15.29
N ALA A 8 6.01 7.51 14.18
CA ALA A 8 5.98 6.06 14.01
C ALA A 8 6.10 5.69 12.54
N MET A 9 6.60 4.49 12.26
CA MET A 9 6.63 3.93 10.91
C MET A 9 6.54 2.41 10.96
N THR A 10 6.06 1.83 9.86
CA THR A 10 5.99 0.39 9.63
C THR A 10 6.12 0.08 8.15
N ALA A 11 6.53 -1.14 7.81
CA ALA A 11 6.56 -1.62 6.45
C ALA A 11 6.34 -3.14 6.40
N THR A 12 5.68 -3.61 5.34
CA THR A 12 5.52 -5.02 5.01
C THR A 12 5.83 -5.20 3.53
N SER A 13 6.65 -6.18 3.21
CA SER A 13 7.06 -6.54 1.85
C SER A 13 7.42 -8.03 1.79
N CYS A 14 7.93 -8.50 0.65
CA CYS A 14 8.47 -9.85 0.52
C CYS A 14 9.64 -10.16 1.50
N LEU A 15 10.18 -9.16 2.18
CA LEU A 15 11.20 -9.33 3.22
C LEU A 15 10.62 -9.74 4.58
N GLY A 16 9.33 -9.53 4.77
CA GLY A 16 8.59 -9.87 5.98
C GLY A 16 7.63 -8.76 6.44
N ARG A 17 6.95 -9.00 7.55
CA ARG A 17 5.96 -8.10 8.15
C ARG A 17 6.61 -7.28 9.26
N GLY A 18 6.60 -5.96 9.12
CA GLY A 18 7.16 -5.03 10.10
C GLY A 18 8.64 -4.69 9.84
N MET A 19 9.15 -3.76 10.66
CA MET A 19 10.47 -3.17 10.49
C MET A 19 11.62 -4.10 10.88
N ALA A 20 11.40 -5.05 11.80
CA ALA A 20 12.46 -5.93 12.27
C ALA A 20 12.95 -6.89 11.18
N PRO A 21 12.10 -7.68 10.49
CA PRO A 21 12.52 -8.52 9.37
C PRO A 21 13.11 -7.71 8.21
N PHE A 22 12.57 -6.52 7.96
CA PHE A 22 13.08 -5.63 6.93
C PHE A 22 14.53 -5.20 7.22
N ARG A 23 14.81 -4.80 8.46
CA ARG A 23 16.16 -4.41 8.90
C ARG A 23 17.14 -5.59 8.83
N GLU A 24 16.72 -6.77 9.30
CA GLU A 24 17.53 -7.98 9.24
C GLU A 24 17.88 -8.36 7.81
N ALA A 25 16.91 -8.33 6.90
CA ALA A 25 17.13 -8.62 5.48
C ALA A 25 18.12 -7.65 4.84
N LEU A 26 18.03 -6.35 5.14
CA LEU A 26 18.99 -5.35 4.66
C LEU A 26 20.39 -5.59 5.21
N GLN A 27 20.52 -5.92 6.49
CA GLN A 27 21.82 -6.17 7.13
C GLN A 27 22.51 -7.43 6.62
N SER A 28 21.72 -8.47 6.32
CA SER A 28 22.23 -9.75 5.81
C SER A 28 22.36 -9.82 4.29
N GLY A 29 21.88 -8.81 3.56
CA GLY A 29 21.78 -8.83 2.10
C GLY A 29 20.78 -9.86 1.56
N ARG A 30 19.82 -10.31 2.38
CA ARG A 30 18.80 -11.28 1.98
C ARG A 30 17.81 -10.64 1.01
N SER A 31 17.60 -11.30 -0.13
CA SER A 31 16.52 -10.98 -1.05
C SER A 31 15.26 -11.77 -0.68
N GLY A 32 14.09 -11.15 -0.85
CA GLY A 32 12.78 -11.81 -0.76
C GLY A 32 12.19 -12.13 -2.13
N LEU A 33 12.95 -11.92 -3.20
CA LEU A 33 12.49 -12.19 -4.56
C LEU A 33 12.47 -13.69 -4.85
N MET A 34 11.40 -14.16 -5.47
CA MET A 34 11.18 -15.57 -5.86
C MET A 34 10.82 -15.64 -7.35
N PRO A 35 11.09 -16.77 -8.04
CA PRO A 35 10.56 -16.99 -9.38
C PRO A 35 9.05 -16.75 -9.41
N CYS A 36 8.55 -16.09 -10.46
CA CYS A 36 7.14 -15.70 -10.55
C CYS A 36 6.25 -16.94 -10.65
N ALA A 37 5.42 -17.14 -9.62
CA ALA A 37 4.34 -18.13 -9.60
C ALA A 37 2.99 -17.48 -9.25
N PHE A 38 2.89 -16.15 -9.43
CA PHE A 38 1.71 -15.36 -9.04
C PHE A 38 0.54 -15.61 -9.97
N GLU A 39 -0.59 -16.05 -9.42
CA GLU A 39 -1.83 -16.29 -10.13
C GLU A 39 -1.62 -17.19 -11.36
N THR A 40 -2.10 -16.72 -12.52
CA THR A 40 -1.98 -17.44 -13.82
C THR A 40 -0.83 -16.90 -14.67
N VAL A 41 0.08 -16.11 -14.08
CA VAL A 41 1.20 -15.49 -14.80
C VAL A 41 2.17 -16.55 -15.31
N LYS A 42 2.54 -16.43 -16.60
CA LYS A 42 3.54 -17.27 -17.25
C LYS A 42 4.65 -16.39 -17.81
N LEU A 43 5.41 -15.78 -16.92
CA LEU A 43 6.55 -14.92 -17.25
C LEU A 43 7.81 -15.48 -16.59
N ASP A 44 8.89 -15.48 -17.36
CA ASP A 44 10.22 -15.79 -16.82
C ASP A 44 10.78 -14.52 -16.16
N THR A 45 10.45 -14.37 -14.86
CA THR A 45 10.86 -13.23 -14.04
C THR A 45 10.79 -13.58 -12.56
N PHE A 46 11.32 -12.70 -11.73
CA PHE A 46 11.22 -12.78 -10.27
C PHE A 46 10.24 -11.74 -9.75
N VAL A 47 9.54 -12.08 -8.67
CA VAL A 47 8.59 -11.20 -7.99
C VAL A 47 8.85 -11.13 -6.49
N GLY A 48 8.47 -10.02 -5.90
CA GLY A 48 8.47 -9.83 -4.45
C GLY A 48 7.05 -9.95 -3.92
N GLU A 49 6.60 -11.16 -3.61
CA GLU A 49 5.27 -11.45 -3.07
C GLU A 49 5.29 -11.48 -1.54
N VAL A 50 4.23 -10.94 -0.90
CA VAL A 50 4.06 -10.99 0.56
C VAL A 50 3.39 -12.31 0.92
N GLU A 51 4.12 -13.16 1.63
CA GLU A 51 3.66 -14.49 2.01
C GLU A 51 2.40 -14.46 2.88
N GLY A 52 1.47 -15.35 2.58
CA GLY A 52 0.24 -15.57 3.36
C GLY A 52 -0.80 -14.43 3.26
N LEU A 53 -0.66 -13.53 2.31
CA LEU A 53 -1.58 -12.39 2.16
C LEU A 53 -3.01 -12.83 1.79
N ASP A 54 -3.15 -13.91 1.03
CA ASP A 54 -4.46 -14.44 0.62
C ASP A 54 -5.27 -15.01 1.79
N ALA A 55 -4.60 -15.43 2.87
CA ALA A 55 -5.24 -15.89 4.09
C ALA A 55 -5.61 -14.75 5.07
N VAL A 56 -5.25 -13.51 4.75
CA VAL A 56 -5.59 -12.35 5.59
C VAL A 56 -7.07 -12.01 5.41
N GLU A 57 -7.79 -11.99 6.51
CA GLU A 57 -9.20 -11.61 6.54
C GLU A 57 -9.37 -10.20 7.11
N LEU A 58 -10.09 -9.34 6.40
CA LEU A 58 -10.50 -8.05 6.93
C LEU A 58 -11.58 -8.20 8.01
N PRO A 59 -11.71 -7.24 8.94
CA PRO A 59 -12.82 -7.23 9.90
C PRO A 59 -14.18 -7.35 9.20
N ASP A 60 -15.10 -8.10 9.78
CA ASP A 60 -16.40 -8.47 9.16
C ASP A 60 -17.19 -7.26 8.64
N ASN A 61 -17.20 -6.17 9.40
CA ASN A 61 -17.87 -4.92 9.02
C ASN A 61 -17.22 -4.20 7.82
N LEU A 62 -15.97 -4.51 7.48
CA LEU A 62 -15.23 -3.89 6.37
C LEU A 62 -15.09 -4.85 5.19
N ARG A 63 -15.08 -6.16 5.44
CA ARG A 63 -14.86 -7.21 4.44
C ARG A 63 -15.82 -7.09 3.26
N SER A 64 -17.12 -6.93 3.52
CA SER A 64 -18.13 -6.85 2.47
C SER A 64 -17.93 -5.70 1.47
N ILE A 65 -17.18 -4.66 1.88
CA ILE A 65 -16.94 -3.45 1.08
C ILE A 65 -15.53 -3.44 0.51
N PHE A 66 -14.52 -3.69 1.35
CA PHE A 66 -13.12 -3.34 1.07
C PHE A 66 -12.22 -4.54 0.78
N ASP A 67 -12.74 -5.77 0.78
CA ASP A 67 -11.91 -6.95 0.62
C ASP A 67 -11.29 -7.03 -0.77
N CYS A 68 -10.00 -6.74 -0.82
CA CYS A 68 -9.13 -6.87 -1.98
C CYS A 68 -7.68 -7.06 -1.51
N ARG A 69 -6.84 -7.64 -2.36
CA ARG A 69 -5.42 -7.90 -2.03
C ARG A 69 -4.70 -6.65 -1.50
N ASN A 70 -4.94 -5.50 -2.13
CA ASN A 70 -4.31 -4.24 -1.74
C ASN A 70 -4.69 -3.80 -0.31
N ASN A 71 -5.95 -3.93 0.08
CA ASN A 71 -6.41 -3.56 1.42
C ASN A 71 -6.01 -4.61 2.47
N ARG A 72 -5.93 -5.89 2.12
CA ARG A 72 -5.33 -6.93 2.98
C ARG A 72 -3.85 -6.64 3.26
N LEU A 73 -3.11 -6.22 2.24
CA LEU A 73 -1.71 -5.79 2.38
C LEU A 73 -1.59 -4.54 3.26
N ALA A 74 -2.49 -3.56 3.06
CA ALA A 74 -2.56 -2.37 3.91
C ALA A 74 -2.78 -2.74 5.38
N MET A 75 -3.79 -3.57 5.68
CA MET A 75 -4.09 -4.01 7.03
C MET A 75 -2.91 -4.76 7.66
N THR A 76 -2.28 -5.67 6.90
CA THR A 76 -1.12 -6.42 7.38
C THR A 76 0.03 -5.53 7.83
N ALA A 77 0.27 -4.44 7.09
CA ALA A 77 1.30 -3.48 7.47
C ALA A 77 0.85 -2.57 8.62
N LEU A 78 -0.40 -2.11 8.62
CA LEU A 78 -0.94 -1.27 9.69
C LEU A 78 -0.90 -1.96 11.05
N GLU A 79 -1.13 -3.28 11.11
CA GLU A 79 -1.09 -4.07 12.35
C GLU A 79 0.32 -4.49 12.78
N ALA A 80 1.35 -4.26 11.96
CA ALA A 80 2.73 -4.54 12.33
C ALA A 80 3.31 -3.45 13.25
N ASP A 81 4.33 -3.80 14.04
CA ASP A 81 5.14 -2.89 14.89
C ASP A 81 4.34 -2.07 15.93
N GLY A 82 3.08 -2.45 16.24
CA GLY A 82 2.20 -1.65 17.10
C GLY A 82 1.78 -0.32 16.47
N PHE A 83 1.92 -0.18 15.15
CA PHE A 83 1.63 1.07 14.43
C PHE A 83 0.15 1.45 14.52
N ALA A 84 -0.77 0.48 14.43
CA ALA A 84 -2.20 0.72 14.57
C ALA A 84 -2.56 1.38 15.91
N ASP A 85 -1.92 0.96 17.01
CA ASP A 85 -2.16 1.55 18.33
C ASP A 85 -1.65 2.99 18.40
N GLN A 86 -0.54 3.30 17.73
CA GLN A 86 -0.05 4.68 17.62
C GLN A 86 -1.08 5.57 16.89
N VAL A 87 -1.68 5.10 15.80
CA VAL A 87 -2.73 5.85 15.07
C VAL A 87 -3.96 6.05 15.96
N ARG A 88 -4.44 4.99 16.63
CA ARG A 88 -5.58 5.06 17.56
C ARG A 88 -5.30 6.04 18.72
N GLN A 89 -4.08 6.03 19.25
CA GLN A 89 -3.65 6.98 20.29
C GLN A 89 -3.74 8.42 19.80
N ARG A 90 -3.30 8.73 18.58
CA ARG A 90 -3.39 10.09 18.01
C ARG A 90 -4.82 10.49 17.69
N ALA A 91 -5.65 9.56 17.24
CA ALA A 91 -7.09 9.80 17.05
C ALA A 91 -7.78 10.16 18.39
N LYS A 92 -7.38 9.50 19.49
CA LYS A 92 -7.86 9.83 20.84
C LYS A 92 -7.34 11.18 21.34
N GLN A 93 -6.07 11.48 21.08
CA GLN A 93 -5.39 12.69 21.55
C GLN A 93 -5.91 13.96 20.86
N TYR A 94 -6.00 13.94 19.54
CA TYR A 94 -6.33 15.12 18.72
C TYR A 94 -7.79 15.17 18.28
N GLY A 95 -8.50 14.05 18.40
CA GLY A 95 -9.84 13.85 17.83
C GLY A 95 -9.77 13.27 16.40
N PRO A 96 -10.75 12.43 16.02
CA PRO A 96 -10.75 11.72 14.73
C PRO A 96 -10.79 12.65 13.52
N ALA A 97 -11.33 13.85 13.66
CA ALA A 97 -11.37 14.86 12.58
C ALA A 97 -10.02 15.58 12.38
N ARG A 98 -9.10 15.46 13.34
CA ARG A 98 -7.80 16.11 13.29
C ARG A 98 -6.66 15.19 12.83
N VAL A 99 -6.98 13.94 12.52
CA VAL A 99 -6.05 12.97 11.93
C VAL A 99 -6.44 12.73 10.47
N GLY A 100 -5.56 13.11 9.54
CA GLY A 100 -5.77 12.92 8.11
C GLY A 100 -5.17 11.63 7.59
N VAL A 101 -5.63 11.16 6.42
CA VAL A 101 -5.13 9.96 5.71
C VAL A 101 -4.66 10.36 4.31
N PHE A 102 -3.38 10.16 4.01
CA PHE A 102 -2.76 10.54 2.74
C PHE A 102 -1.97 9.36 2.19
N LEU A 103 -2.50 8.66 1.21
CA LEU A 103 -1.90 7.43 0.72
C LEU A 103 -1.58 7.52 -0.77
N GLY A 104 -0.56 6.79 -1.18
CA GLY A 104 -0.20 6.56 -2.58
C GLY A 104 -0.54 5.14 -3.00
N THR A 105 -1.13 4.96 -4.17
CA THR A 105 -1.28 3.65 -4.80
C THR A 105 -1.37 3.79 -6.31
N SER A 106 -0.84 2.81 -7.02
CA SER A 106 -0.98 2.69 -8.48
C SER A 106 -1.76 1.45 -8.88
N THR A 107 -1.96 0.53 -7.95
CA THR A 107 -2.60 -0.76 -8.20
C THR A 107 -4.00 -0.87 -7.59
N ALA A 108 -4.24 -0.31 -6.40
CA ALA A 108 -5.52 -0.49 -5.73
C ALA A 108 -6.00 -1.97 -5.79
N GLY A 109 -7.29 -2.21 -5.99
CA GLY A 109 -7.85 -3.55 -6.23
C GLY A 109 -7.96 -3.90 -7.72
N ILE A 110 -6.92 -3.63 -8.51
CA ILE A 110 -6.90 -3.99 -9.93
C ILE A 110 -6.99 -5.51 -10.12
N LEU A 111 -6.33 -6.30 -9.27
CA LEU A 111 -6.37 -7.76 -9.36
C LEU A 111 -7.80 -8.29 -9.31
N GLU A 112 -8.63 -7.83 -8.38
CA GLU A 112 -10.03 -8.26 -8.26
C GLU A 112 -10.83 -7.90 -9.52
N THR A 113 -10.51 -6.78 -10.14
CA THR A 113 -11.12 -6.40 -11.42
C THR A 113 -10.67 -7.32 -12.55
N GLU A 114 -9.39 -7.65 -12.62
CA GLU A 114 -8.85 -8.58 -13.61
C GLU A 114 -9.51 -9.97 -13.50
N LEU A 115 -9.70 -10.45 -12.26
CA LEU A 115 -10.38 -11.70 -11.99
C LEU A 115 -11.87 -11.63 -12.39
N ALA A 116 -12.57 -10.56 -12.00
CA ALA A 116 -13.97 -10.34 -12.36
C ALA A 116 -14.18 -10.28 -13.88
N TYR A 117 -13.24 -9.69 -14.62
CA TYR A 117 -13.30 -9.67 -16.10
C TYR A 117 -13.13 -11.06 -16.73
N ARG A 118 -12.43 -11.99 -16.08
CA ARG A 118 -12.35 -13.38 -16.53
C ARG A 118 -13.69 -14.11 -16.38
N GLU A 119 -14.45 -13.76 -15.35
CA GLU A 119 -15.74 -14.37 -15.00
C GLU A 119 -16.93 -13.63 -15.61
N ARG A 120 -16.69 -12.59 -16.42
CA ARG A 120 -17.78 -11.84 -17.06
C ARG A 120 -18.63 -12.74 -17.95
N ASP A 121 -19.93 -12.48 -17.98
CA ASP A 121 -20.84 -13.16 -18.88
C ASP A 121 -20.41 -12.98 -20.36
N ALA A 122 -20.27 -14.09 -21.07
CA ALA A 122 -19.73 -14.09 -22.44
C ALA A 122 -20.65 -13.42 -23.48
N VAL A 123 -21.97 -13.33 -23.19
CA VAL A 123 -22.98 -12.78 -24.10
C VAL A 123 -23.25 -11.31 -23.80
N THR A 124 -23.49 -10.99 -22.54
CA THR A 124 -23.87 -9.63 -22.11
C THR A 124 -22.67 -8.75 -21.72
N GLY A 125 -21.52 -9.36 -21.43
CA GLY A 125 -20.35 -8.66 -20.88
C GLY A 125 -20.51 -8.24 -19.41
N THR A 126 -21.61 -8.64 -18.74
CA THR A 126 -21.89 -8.25 -17.35
C THR A 126 -20.85 -8.88 -16.42
N LEU A 127 -20.32 -8.07 -15.51
CA LEU A 127 -19.41 -8.50 -14.44
C LEU A 127 -20.18 -9.26 -13.35
N PRO A 128 -19.51 -10.11 -12.55
CA PRO A 128 -20.10 -10.77 -11.40
C PRO A 128 -20.82 -9.80 -10.46
N ALA A 129 -21.91 -10.24 -9.84
CA ALA A 129 -22.74 -9.37 -8.99
C ALA A 129 -22.03 -8.88 -7.71
N ASP A 130 -20.99 -9.56 -7.29
CA ASP A 130 -20.15 -9.24 -6.14
C ASP A 130 -18.96 -8.31 -6.50
N PHE A 131 -18.82 -7.92 -7.77
CA PHE A 131 -17.79 -6.95 -8.20
C PHE A 131 -17.97 -5.59 -7.51
N ARG A 132 -16.92 -5.14 -6.85
CA ARG A 132 -16.93 -3.92 -6.02
C ARG A 132 -16.00 -2.85 -6.59
N TYR A 133 -16.56 -1.97 -7.43
CA TYR A 133 -15.77 -0.87 -7.98
C TYR A 133 -15.27 0.09 -6.88
N ARG A 134 -16.19 0.58 -6.04
CA ARG A 134 -15.88 1.63 -5.04
C ARG A 134 -14.92 1.13 -3.96
N GLY A 135 -15.17 -0.05 -3.43
CA GLY A 135 -14.43 -0.58 -2.27
C GLY A 135 -13.16 -1.36 -2.63
N ALA A 136 -12.97 -1.71 -3.91
CA ALA A 136 -11.81 -2.45 -4.37
C ALA A 136 -11.05 -1.71 -5.49
N HIS A 137 -11.64 -1.60 -6.68
CA HIS A 137 -10.94 -1.08 -7.86
C HIS A 137 -10.56 0.41 -7.75
N ASN A 138 -11.41 1.23 -7.18
CA ASN A 138 -11.15 2.67 -7.05
C ASN A 138 -9.90 2.91 -6.20
N ALA A 139 -8.96 3.70 -6.71
CA ALA A 139 -7.73 4.05 -6.00
C ALA A 139 -7.97 4.64 -4.60
N PHE A 140 -9.09 5.34 -4.39
CA PHE A 140 -9.48 5.89 -3.10
C PHE A 140 -9.85 4.82 -2.05
N SER A 141 -10.10 3.57 -2.47
CA SER A 141 -10.48 2.45 -1.61
C SER A 141 -9.55 2.28 -0.41
N VAL A 142 -8.23 2.35 -0.61
CA VAL A 142 -7.25 2.14 0.48
C VAL A 142 -7.30 3.24 1.54
N ALA A 143 -7.59 4.48 1.17
CA ALA A 143 -7.74 5.57 2.14
C ALA A 143 -9.10 5.50 2.85
N ASP A 144 -10.16 5.12 2.14
CA ASP A 144 -11.48 4.93 2.72
C ASP A 144 -11.46 3.75 3.71
N PHE A 145 -10.82 2.63 3.33
CA PHE A 145 -10.55 1.51 4.22
C PHE A 145 -9.81 1.94 5.49
N ALA A 146 -8.70 2.67 5.37
CA ALA A 146 -7.92 3.10 6.53
C ALA A 146 -8.72 4.06 7.44
N ARG A 147 -9.53 4.95 6.86
CA ARG A 147 -10.44 5.83 7.63
C ARG A 147 -11.44 5.03 8.44
N GLU A 148 -12.16 4.13 7.79
CA GLU A 148 -13.17 3.27 8.45
C GLU A 148 -12.51 2.37 9.51
N TYR A 149 -11.33 1.81 9.21
CA TYR A 149 -10.60 0.93 10.11
C TYR A 149 -10.21 1.62 11.43
N PHE A 150 -9.84 2.89 11.37
CA PHE A 150 -9.45 3.67 12.55
C PHE A 150 -10.56 4.61 13.07
N GLY A 151 -11.73 4.66 12.44
CA GLY A 151 -12.80 5.60 12.77
C GLY A 151 -12.39 7.06 12.59
N LEU A 152 -11.54 7.36 11.60
CA LEU A 152 -11.07 8.71 11.32
C LEU A 152 -12.09 9.47 10.47
N THR A 153 -12.24 10.77 10.74
CA THR A 153 -13.14 11.66 10.00
C THR A 153 -12.42 12.89 9.43
N GLY A 154 -11.09 12.95 9.60
CA GLY A 154 -10.25 13.98 9.00
C GLY A 154 -10.16 13.87 7.47
N PRO A 155 -9.50 14.83 6.81
CA PRO A 155 -9.31 14.81 5.37
C PRO A 155 -8.59 13.54 4.91
N ALA A 156 -9.06 12.98 3.78
CA ALA A 156 -8.43 11.83 3.15
C ALA A 156 -8.11 12.13 1.69
N MET A 157 -6.97 11.64 1.23
CA MET A 157 -6.52 11.80 -0.15
C MET A 157 -5.76 10.56 -0.59
N VAL A 158 -5.98 10.16 -1.82
CA VAL A 158 -5.11 9.22 -2.51
C VAL A 158 -4.44 9.91 -3.69
N VAL A 159 -3.15 9.67 -3.81
CA VAL A 159 -2.35 10.09 -4.96
C VAL A 159 -2.04 8.86 -5.80
N SER A 160 -2.39 8.90 -7.08
CA SER A 160 -2.06 7.86 -8.06
C SER A 160 -1.31 8.49 -9.23
N THR A 161 0.00 8.57 -9.08
CA THR A 161 0.93 9.16 -10.07
C THR A 161 2.12 8.23 -10.31
N ALA A 162 1.83 6.94 -10.44
CA ALA A 162 2.82 5.87 -10.60
C ALA A 162 3.90 5.91 -9.49
N CYS A 163 5.18 5.78 -9.83
CA CYS A 163 6.30 5.65 -8.90
C CYS A 163 6.45 6.82 -7.90
N SER A 164 5.83 7.97 -8.17
CA SER A 164 5.91 9.17 -7.31
C SER A 164 4.74 9.33 -6.34
N SER A 165 3.79 8.40 -6.32
CA SER A 165 2.54 8.52 -5.56
C SER A 165 2.78 8.74 -4.07
N SER A 166 3.55 7.88 -3.42
CA SER A 166 3.84 7.97 -1.98
C SER A 166 4.55 9.26 -1.61
N ALA A 167 5.56 9.68 -2.38
CA ALA A 167 6.28 10.93 -2.11
C ALA A 167 5.35 12.15 -2.15
N LYS A 168 4.41 12.18 -3.09
CA LYS A 168 3.41 13.25 -3.19
C LYS A 168 2.37 13.20 -2.07
N ALA A 169 2.05 12.00 -1.55
CA ALA A 169 1.19 11.84 -0.38
C ALA A 169 1.84 12.49 0.86
N PHE A 170 3.15 12.27 1.09
CA PHE A 170 3.91 12.97 2.14
C PHE A 170 3.86 14.50 1.98
N ALA A 171 4.07 14.99 0.76
CA ALA A 171 4.00 16.44 0.49
C ALA A 171 2.60 17.01 0.72
N ALA A 172 1.53 16.26 0.41
CA ALA A 172 0.15 16.68 0.67
C ALA A 172 -0.13 16.75 2.18
N ALA A 173 0.25 15.72 2.93
CA ALA A 173 0.11 15.70 4.38
C ALA A 173 0.88 16.84 5.06
N ALA A 174 2.14 17.06 4.64
CA ALA A 174 2.98 18.12 5.18
C ALA A 174 2.32 19.51 5.02
N ARG A 175 1.68 19.77 3.87
CA ARG A 175 0.95 21.03 3.65
C ARG A 175 -0.26 21.18 4.59
N GLN A 176 -1.03 20.09 4.81
CA GLN A 176 -2.19 20.12 5.71
C GLN A 176 -1.78 20.33 7.18
N LEU A 177 -0.69 19.69 7.61
CA LEU A 177 -0.07 19.92 8.93
C LEU A 177 0.41 21.37 9.08
N ALA A 178 1.14 21.89 8.09
CA ALA A 178 1.65 23.25 8.11
C ALA A 178 0.54 24.32 8.14
N MET A 179 -0.60 24.05 7.49
CA MET A 179 -1.78 24.94 7.53
C MET A 179 -2.61 24.78 8.82
N GLY A 180 -2.27 23.84 9.71
CA GLY A 180 -3.04 23.58 10.92
C GLY A 180 -4.41 22.97 10.68
N GLN A 181 -4.66 22.40 9.49
CA GLN A 181 -5.93 21.73 9.18
C GLN A 181 -6.05 20.39 9.91
N ILE A 182 -4.92 19.75 10.19
CA ILE A 182 -4.77 18.50 10.95
C ILE A 182 -3.60 18.62 11.91
N ASP A 183 -3.57 17.77 12.95
CA ASP A 183 -2.48 17.69 13.92
C ASP A 183 -1.63 16.44 13.73
N ALA A 184 -2.20 15.39 13.14
CA ALA A 184 -1.49 14.18 12.73
C ALA A 184 -1.95 13.69 11.36
N ALA A 185 -1.10 12.92 10.69
CA ALA A 185 -1.39 12.33 9.40
C ALA A 185 -0.86 10.90 9.32
N LEU A 186 -1.75 9.95 8.98
CA LEU A 186 -1.39 8.64 8.47
C LEU A 186 -0.98 8.80 7.01
N VAL A 187 0.29 8.55 6.71
CA VAL A 187 0.86 8.74 5.36
C VAL A 187 1.56 7.48 4.91
N GLY A 188 1.50 7.18 3.64
CA GLY A 188 2.24 6.01 3.13
C GLY A 188 1.90 5.66 1.70
N GLY A 189 2.18 4.41 1.35
CA GLY A 189 1.84 3.83 0.07
C GLY A 189 1.59 2.33 0.17
N VAL A 190 0.72 1.85 -0.70
CA VAL A 190 0.35 0.44 -0.80
C VAL A 190 0.18 0.08 -2.26
N ASP A 191 0.98 -0.85 -2.73
CA ASP A 191 0.81 -1.45 -4.06
C ASP A 191 0.90 -2.97 -3.96
N SER A 192 -0.14 -3.65 -4.40
CA SER A 192 -0.21 -5.11 -4.47
C SER A 192 0.13 -5.63 -5.87
N LEU A 193 0.55 -6.87 -5.97
CA LEU A 193 0.74 -7.54 -7.25
C LEU A 193 -0.58 -7.62 -8.03
N CYS A 194 -0.52 -7.40 -9.32
CA CYS A 194 -1.61 -7.60 -10.26
C CYS A 194 -1.05 -7.94 -11.65
N LEU A 195 -1.89 -8.53 -12.50
CA LEU A 195 -1.48 -8.99 -13.82
C LEU A 195 -1.11 -7.84 -14.76
N THR A 196 -1.86 -6.72 -14.64
CA THR A 196 -1.61 -5.51 -15.44
C THR A 196 -0.19 -4.98 -15.25
N THR A 197 0.33 -4.93 -14.02
CA THR A 197 1.70 -4.50 -13.78
C THR A 197 2.71 -5.51 -14.29
N LEU A 198 2.52 -6.79 -14.04
CA LEU A 198 3.44 -7.85 -14.46
C LEU A 198 3.55 -7.91 -15.98
N TYR A 199 2.44 -8.09 -16.69
CA TYR A 199 2.43 -8.14 -18.14
C TYR A 199 2.75 -6.80 -18.79
N GLY A 200 2.33 -5.69 -18.19
CA GLY A 200 2.61 -4.34 -18.67
C GLY A 200 4.11 -4.05 -18.72
N PHE A 201 4.82 -4.23 -17.62
CA PHE A 201 6.28 -4.03 -17.59
C PHE A 201 7.03 -5.06 -18.45
N ASN A 202 6.55 -6.31 -18.49
CA ASN A 202 7.15 -7.31 -19.37
C ASN A 202 7.00 -6.95 -20.85
N SER A 203 5.83 -6.46 -21.28
CA SER A 203 5.59 -6.06 -22.67
C SER A 203 6.48 -4.90 -23.14
N LEU A 204 6.97 -4.10 -22.20
CA LEU A 204 7.94 -3.03 -22.44
C LEU A 204 9.39 -3.52 -22.44
N GLY A 205 9.63 -4.82 -22.20
CA GLY A 205 10.97 -5.39 -22.11
C GLY A 205 11.75 -4.93 -20.88
N LEU A 206 11.03 -4.59 -19.77
CA LEU A 206 11.65 -4.02 -18.56
C LEU A 206 11.86 -5.05 -17.45
N THR A 207 11.28 -6.24 -17.53
CA THR A 207 11.45 -7.28 -16.50
C THR A 207 12.73 -8.08 -16.73
N SER A 208 13.44 -8.39 -15.64
CA SER A 208 14.60 -9.27 -15.66
C SER A 208 14.18 -10.74 -15.53
N PRO A 209 14.79 -11.69 -16.27
CA PRO A 209 14.60 -13.12 -16.04
C PRO A 209 15.32 -13.63 -14.78
N GLN A 210 16.08 -12.77 -14.10
CA GLN A 210 16.76 -13.03 -12.83
C GLN A 210 16.26 -12.07 -11.76
N ALA A 211 16.60 -12.33 -10.49
CA ALA A 211 16.38 -11.35 -9.44
C ALA A 211 17.08 -10.04 -9.80
N CYS A 212 16.35 -8.93 -9.74
CA CYS A 212 16.91 -7.63 -10.16
C CYS A 212 18.15 -7.24 -9.33
N ARG A 213 19.07 -6.56 -9.99
CA ARG A 213 20.37 -6.12 -9.45
C ARG A 213 20.48 -4.60 -9.55
N PRO A 214 19.83 -3.85 -8.64
CA PRO A 214 19.87 -2.39 -8.69
C PRO A 214 21.30 -1.85 -8.67
N PHE A 215 21.59 -0.87 -9.55
CA PHE A 215 22.89 -0.21 -9.72
C PHE A 215 24.03 -1.10 -10.23
N ASP A 216 23.83 -2.40 -10.44
CA ASP A 216 24.84 -3.29 -11.03
C ASP A 216 25.10 -2.90 -12.50
N PRO A 217 26.37 -2.85 -12.96
CA PRO A 217 26.68 -2.59 -14.38
C PRO A 217 26.06 -3.60 -15.35
N SER A 218 25.87 -4.85 -14.91
CA SER A 218 25.27 -5.94 -15.69
C SER A 218 23.77 -6.12 -15.46
N ARG A 219 23.08 -5.14 -14.86
CA ARG A 219 21.62 -5.20 -14.67
C ARG A 219 20.92 -5.30 -16.01
N ASP A 220 19.85 -6.08 -16.05
CA ASP A 220 19.12 -6.45 -17.26
C ASP A 220 17.59 -6.23 -17.14
N GLY A 221 17.13 -5.58 -16.09
CA GLY A 221 15.72 -5.28 -15.87
C GLY A 221 15.36 -5.15 -14.40
N ILE A 222 14.06 -5.17 -14.13
CA ILE A 222 13.47 -5.05 -12.78
C ILE A 222 12.72 -6.32 -12.40
N SER A 223 12.53 -6.52 -11.10
CA SER A 223 11.57 -7.46 -10.53
C SER A 223 10.41 -6.68 -9.93
N ILE A 224 9.19 -7.10 -10.23
CA ILE A 224 7.98 -6.47 -9.69
C ILE A 224 7.70 -7.04 -8.30
N GLY A 225 7.30 -6.19 -7.38
CA GLY A 225 6.95 -6.60 -6.02
C GLY A 225 5.76 -5.83 -5.48
N GLU A 226 5.21 -6.34 -4.37
CA GLU A 226 4.18 -5.68 -3.59
C GLU A 226 4.73 -5.28 -2.23
N ALA A 227 4.25 -4.15 -1.73
CA ALA A 227 4.61 -3.66 -0.41
C ALA A 227 3.58 -2.65 0.10
N ALA A 228 3.50 -2.53 1.42
CA ALA A 228 2.85 -1.44 2.11
C ALA A 228 3.80 -0.83 3.13
N ALA A 229 3.87 0.49 3.18
CA ALA A 229 4.63 1.20 4.20
C ALA A 229 3.87 2.44 4.66
N PHE A 230 3.88 2.67 5.95
CA PHE A 230 3.18 3.79 6.58
C PHE A 230 4.07 4.54 7.54
N ALA A 231 3.79 5.83 7.66
CA ALA A 231 4.37 6.72 8.65
C ALA A 231 3.27 7.54 9.32
N LEU A 232 3.48 7.87 10.57
CA LEU A 232 2.65 8.80 11.31
C LEU A 232 3.43 10.12 11.44
N LEU A 233 2.89 11.16 10.81
CA LEU A 233 3.45 12.50 10.83
C LEU A 233 2.67 13.38 11.83
N GLU A 234 3.38 14.21 12.57
CA GLU A 234 2.79 15.14 13.54
C GLU A 234 3.44 16.51 13.41
N ARG A 235 2.65 17.54 13.66
CA ARG A 235 3.17 18.90 13.81
C ARG A 235 4.00 18.99 15.10
N VAL A 236 5.17 19.62 15.03
CA VAL A 236 5.97 19.95 16.22
C VAL A 236 5.51 21.30 16.72
N ASP A 237 4.93 21.35 17.92
CA ASP A 237 4.62 22.61 18.57
C ASP A 237 5.91 23.30 19.01
N GLY A 238 5.99 24.63 18.86
CA GLY A 238 7.20 25.44 18.89
C GLY A 238 8.08 25.41 20.17
N ALA A 239 7.81 24.52 21.11
CA ALA A 239 8.64 24.27 22.28
C ALA A 239 9.68 23.17 22.14
N GLU A 240 9.61 22.38 21.03
CA GLU A 240 10.49 21.22 20.77
C GLU A 240 11.24 21.32 19.42
N ALA A 241 11.27 22.51 18.79
CA ALA A 241 11.92 22.74 17.50
C ALA A 241 13.39 23.19 17.65
#